data_04e0340d9da0d90a0f78f2bb591e56a7
#
_entry.id   04e0340d9da0d90a0f78f2bb591e56a7
#
_cell.length_a   1.000
_cell.length_b   1.000
_cell.length_c   1.000
_cell.angle_alpha   90.00
_cell.angle_beta   90.00
_cell.angle_gamma   90.00
#
_symmetry.space_group_name_H-M   'P 1'
#
loop_
_entity.id
_entity.type
_entity.pdbx_description
1 polymer ?
#
loop_
_entity_poly.entity_id
_entity_poly.type
_entity_poly.pdbx_seq_one_letter_code
_entity_poly.pdbx_strand_id
1 'polypeptide(L)'
;MDMDEIRYLLGSTIFARAKAYVDRIQDFNCETAENGVRHLSADVRGGGRNLYQTQVWLRENGSFVSASCTCPYNSGGEGPCCKHIGALLLWDSRRQ
;
A
#
# COMPACT_ATOMS: atom_id res chain seq x y z
N MET A 1 -7.57 7.39 1.47
CA MET A 1 -7.71 7.00 2.90
C MET A 1 -6.95 7.98 3.76
N ASP A 2 -7.52 8.38 4.89
CA ASP A 2 -6.78 9.19 5.85
C ASP A 2 -5.93 8.31 6.78
N MET A 3 -5.14 8.95 7.63
CA MET A 3 -4.20 8.24 8.50
C MET A 3 -4.91 7.32 9.50
N ASP A 4 -6.04 7.73 10.03
CA ASP A 4 -6.79 6.92 11.00
C ASP A 4 -7.38 5.68 10.34
N GLU A 5 -7.89 5.82 9.11
CA GLU A 5 -8.40 4.70 8.34
C GLU A 5 -7.30 3.69 8.02
N ILE A 6 -6.13 4.19 7.63
CA ILE A 6 -4.98 3.33 7.32
C ILE A 6 -4.54 2.58 8.57
N ARG A 7 -4.44 3.27 9.70
CA ARG A 7 -4.07 2.64 10.97
C ARG A 7 -5.07 1.54 11.36
N TYR A 8 -6.34 1.82 11.20
CA TYR A 8 -7.39 0.84 11.52
C TYR A 8 -7.27 -0.39 10.61
N LEU A 9 -7.07 -0.18 9.33
CA LEU A 9 -6.95 -1.25 8.36
C LEU A 9 -5.74 -2.16 8.62
N LEU A 10 -4.59 -1.56 8.91
CA LEU A 10 -3.33 -2.29 9.08
C LEU A 10 -3.13 -2.86 10.48
N GLY A 11 -3.68 -2.21 11.49
CA GLY A 11 -3.33 -2.47 12.88
C GLY A 11 -2.06 -1.72 13.28
N SER A 12 -1.88 -1.49 14.57
CA SER A 12 -0.83 -0.61 15.08
C SER A 12 0.60 -1.11 14.75
N THR A 13 0.82 -2.42 14.79
CA THR A 13 2.15 -2.99 14.54
C THR A 13 2.57 -2.79 13.08
N ILE A 14 1.70 -3.16 12.15
CA ILE A 14 1.99 -3.01 10.71
C ILE A 14 2.05 -1.53 10.34
N PHE A 15 1.18 -0.71 10.90
CA PHE A 15 1.19 0.72 10.67
C PHE A 15 2.55 1.34 11.06
N ALA A 16 3.07 0.99 12.23
CA ALA A 16 4.36 1.49 12.68
C ALA A 16 5.50 1.05 11.76
N ARG A 17 5.47 -0.20 11.31
CA ARG A 17 6.48 -0.72 10.39
C ARG A 17 6.38 -0.05 9.01
N ALA A 18 5.16 0.18 8.54
CA ALA A 18 4.93 0.80 7.24
C ALA A 18 5.55 2.18 7.13
N LYS A 19 5.54 2.95 8.21
CA LYS A 19 6.13 4.30 8.22
C LYS A 19 7.60 4.29 7.81
N ALA A 20 8.34 3.25 8.18
CA ALA A 20 9.76 3.15 7.85
C ALA A 20 10.00 2.86 6.37
N TYR A 21 8.99 2.42 5.64
CA TYR A 21 9.11 2.05 4.23
C TYR A 21 8.59 3.10 3.27
N VAL A 22 7.99 4.18 3.75
CA VAL A 22 7.46 5.23 2.88
C VAL A 22 8.56 5.82 2.00
N ASP A 23 9.76 5.99 2.54
CA ASP A 23 10.90 6.54 1.80
C ASP A 23 11.53 5.54 0.84
N ARG A 24 11.05 4.30 0.81
CA ARG A 24 11.58 3.24 -0.05
C ARG A 24 10.70 2.96 -1.26
N ILE A 25 9.69 3.79 -1.48
CA ILE A 25 8.78 3.66 -2.61
C ILE A 25 9.44 4.22 -3.87
N GLN A 26 9.38 3.45 -4.95
CA GLN A 26 9.93 3.80 -6.25
C GLN A 26 8.90 3.53 -7.34
N ASP A 27 8.99 4.29 -8.42
CA ASP A 27 8.16 4.08 -9.62
C ASP A 27 6.66 4.06 -9.32
N PHE A 28 6.23 5.01 -8.49
CA PHE A 28 4.82 5.16 -8.16
C PHE A 28 4.00 5.49 -9.40
N ASN A 29 2.87 4.81 -9.56
CA ASN A 29 1.92 5.08 -10.63
C ASN A 29 0.50 4.99 -10.07
N CYS A 30 -0.38 5.82 -10.61
CA CYS A 30 -1.79 5.81 -10.23
C CYS A 30 -2.64 5.93 -11.48
N GLU A 31 -3.54 4.99 -11.68
CA GLU A 31 -4.50 4.99 -12.78
C GLU A 31 -5.91 4.96 -12.22
N THR A 32 -6.83 5.65 -12.88
CA THR A 32 -8.23 5.66 -12.48
C THR A 32 -9.06 5.02 -13.58
N ALA A 33 -9.81 3.98 -13.23
CA ALA A 33 -10.72 3.31 -14.15
C ALA A 33 -11.99 4.12 -14.35
N GLU A 34 -12.78 3.76 -15.35
CA GLU A 34 -14.03 4.45 -15.67
C GLU A 34 -15.03 4.44 -14.51
N ASN A 35 -15.01 3.39 -13.71
CA ASN A 35 -15.89 3.27 -12.53
C ASN A 35 -15.39 4.05 -11.32
N GLY A 36 -14.30 4.81 -11.46
CA GLY A 36 -13.74 5.59 -10.36
C GLY A 36 -12.75 4.84 -9.47
N VAL A 37 -12.57 3.55 -9.68
CA VAL A 37 -11.59 2.77 -8.90
C VAL A 37 -10.18 3.23 -9.28
N ARG A 38 -9.39 3.57 -8.25
CA ARG A 38 -8.01 3.98 -8.44
C ARG A 38 -7.09 2.78 -8.22
N HIS A 39 -6.16 2.58 -9.12
CA HIS A 39 -5.15 1.54 -9.02
C HIS A 39 -3.80 2.19 -8.76
N LEU A 40 -3.29 1.98 -7.56
CA LEU A 40 -1.96 2.45 -7.15
C LEU A 40 -0.98 1.31 -7.32
N SER A 41 0.19 1.61 -7.87
CA SER A 41 1.25 0.62 -7.97
C SER A 41 2.60 1.28 -7.71
N ALA A 42 3.52 0.51 -7.15
CA ALA A 42 4.87 0.98 -6.88
C ALA A 42 5.76 -0.20 -6.58
N ASP A 43 7.07 0.02 -6.72
CA ASP A 43 8.05 -0.90 -6.20
C ASP A 43 8.47 -0.40 -4.82
N VAL A 44 8.48 -1.28 -3.84
CA VAL A 44 8.90 -0.95 -2.48
C VAL A 44 10.13 -1.77 -2.14
N ARG A 45 11.23 -1.09 -1.81
CA ARG A 45 12.46 -1.77 -1.45
C ARG A 45 12.35 -2.33 -0.03
N GLY A 46 12.51 -3.65 0.07
CA GLY A 46 12.54 -4.33 1.35
C GLY A 46 13.94 -4.31 1.95
N GLY A 47 14.20 -5.28 2.81
CA GLY A 47 15.56 -5.49 3.32
C GLY A 47 16.48 -5.95 2.21
N GLY A 48 17.72 -5.47 2.19
CA GLY A 48 18.69 -5.83 1.17
C GLY A 48 18.37 -5.21 -0.18
N ARG A 49 18.42 -6.03 -1.24
CA ARG A 49 18.23 -5.56 -2.63
C ARG A 49 16.86 -5.88 -3.22
N ASN A 50 15.98 -6.46 -2.44
CA ASN A 50 14.69 -6.91 -2.95
C ASN A 50 13.77 -5.72 -3.22
N LEU A 51 13.15 -5.74 -4.41
CA LEU A 51 12.07 -4.82 -4.75
C LEU A 51 10.78 -5.63 -4.82
N TYR A 52 9.79 -5.21 -4.06
CA TYR A 52 8.50 -5.87 -4.04
C TYR A 52 7.48 -5.06 -4.81
N GLN A 53 6.83 -5.72 -5.77
CA GLN A 53 5.77 -5.08 -6.54
C GLN A 53 4.53 -5.01 -5.67
N THR A 54 4.07 -3.79 -5.42
CA THR A 54 2.98 -3.53 -4.51
C THR A 54 1.85 -2.82 -5.24
N GLN A 55 0.64 -3.28 -5.05
CA GLN A 55 -0.54 -2.73 -5.70
C GLN A 55 -1.67 -2.56 -4.70
N VAL A 56 -2.42 -1.47 -4.88
CA VAL A 56 -3.60 -1.18 -4.04
C VAL A 56 -4.72 -0.67 -4.95
N TRP A 57 -5.94 -1.13 -4.70
CA TRP A 57 -7.14 -0.64 -5.38
C TRP A 57 -8.02 0.04 -4.36
N LEU A 58 -8.42 1.29 -4.66
CA LEU A 58 -9.28 2.10 -3.81
C LEU A 58 -10.52 2.52 -4.59
N ARG A 59 -11.66 2.60 -3.90
CA ARG A 59 -12.87 3.16 -4.51
C ARG A 59 -12.72 4.66 -4.69
N GLU A 60 -13.63 5.25 -5.48
CA GLU A 60 -13.66 6.68 -5.73
C GLU A 60 -13.72 7.48 -4.43
N ASN A 61 -14.45 6.99 -3.44
CA ASN A 61 -14.54 7.66 -2.13
C ASN A 61 -13.32 7.43 -1.23
N GLY A 62 -12.31 6.72 -1.74
CA GLY A 62 -11.09 6.46 -0.99
C GLY A 62 -11.09 5.18 -0.17
N SER A 63 -12.20 4.44 -0.13
CA SER A 63 -12.24 3.22 0.68
C SER A 63 -11.46 2.09 0.02
N PHE A 64 -10.93 1.21 0.85
CA PHE A 64 -10.09 0.10 0.43
C PHE A 64 -10.90 -0.98 -0.30
N VAL A 65 -10.39 -1.45 -1.45
CA VAL A 65 -10.96 -2.57 -2.19
C VAL A 65 -10.11 -3.82 -2.01
N SER A 66 -8.86 -3.75 -2.44
CA SER A 66 -7.95 -4.88 -2.35
C SER A 66 -6.51 -4.41 -2.51
N ALA A 67 -5.58 -5.30 -2.22
CA ALA A 67 -4.16 -5.03 -2.41
C ALA A 67 -3.40 -6.32 -2.64
N SER A 68 -2.20 -6.20 -3.21
CA SER A 68 -1.30 -7.32 -3.38
C SER A 68 0.14 -6.86 -3.24
N CYS A 69 1.00 -7.76 -2.81
CA CYS A 69 2.43 -7.51 -2.71
C CYS A 69 3.16 -8.82 -2.94
N THR A 70 4.29 -8.75 -3.62
CA THR A 70 5.09 -9.95 -3.91
C THR A 70 5.99 -10.39 -2.76
N CYS A 71 5.91 -9.71 -1.60
CA CYS A 71 6.71 -10.09 -0.45
C CYS A 71 6.24 -11.42 0.17
N PRO A 72 7.10 -12.11 0.93
CA PRO A 72 6.73 -13.40 1.52
C PRO A 72 5.52 -13.36 2.45
N TYR A 73 5.30 -12.25 3.13
CA TYR A 73 4.18 -12.11 4.06
C TYR A 73 2.84 -12.03 3.36
N ASN A 74 2.83 -11.60 2.10
CA ASN A 74 1.57 -11.40 1.37
C ASN A 74 1.28 -12.53 0.39
N SER A 75 2.27 -13.36 0.09
CA SER A 75 2.09 -14.48 -0.83
C SER A 75 1.19 -15.53 -0.18
N GLY A 76 -0.05 -15.63 -0.62
CA GLY A 76 -1.03 -16.54 -0.06
C GLY A 76 -1.74 -16.02 1.17
N GLY A 77 -1.46 -14.79 1.59
CA GLY A 77 -2.15 -14.16 2.71
C GLY A 77 -3.45 -13.50 2.31
N GLU A 78 -4.32 -13.35 3.26
CA GLU A 78 -5.57 -12.63 3.08
C GLU A 78 -5.42 -11.19 3.57
N GLY A 79 -5.85 -10.27 2.73
CA GLY A 79 -5.93 -8.86 3.11
C GLY A 79 -4.61 -8.12 3.09
N PRO A 80 -4.66 -6.85 3.46
CA PRO A 80 -3.56 -5.90 3.30
C PRO A 80 -2.65 -5.87 4.53
N CYS A 81 -2.09 -6.97 4.91
CA CYS A 81 -1.41 -7.06 6.20
C CYS A 81 0.09 -6.82 6.15
N CYS A 82 0.69 -6.53 4.98
CA CYS A 82 2.12 -6.32 4.93
C CYS A 82 2.48 -4.83 5.02
N LYS A 83 3.68 -4.57 5.53
CA LYS A 83 4.19 -3.21 5.69
C LYS A 83 4.40 -2.48 4.37
N HIS A 84 4.65 -3.19 3.28
CA HIS A 84 4.85 -2.58 1.97
C HIS A 84 3.56 -1.99 1.42
N ILE A 85 2.45 -2.71 1.57
CA ILE A 85 1.13 -2.19 1.21
C ILE A 85 0.80 -0.97 2.07
N GLY A 86 1.10 -1.05 3.37
CA GLY A 86 0.91 0.07 4.27
C GLY A 86 1.71 1.29 3.84
N ALA A 87 2.96 1.09 3.42
CA ALA A 87 3.80 2.18 2.94
C ALA A 87 3.19 2.86 1.71
N LEU A 88 2.64 2.08 0.78
CA LEU A 88 2.01 2.64 -0.41
C LEU A 88 0.76 3.45 -0.07
N LEU A 89 -0.05 2.96 0.86
CA LEU A 89 -1.22 3.71 1.34
C LEU A 89 -0.81 5.03 1.99
N LEU A 90 0.23 5.00 2.82
CA LEU A 90 0.74 6.21 3.48
C LEU A 90 1.30 7.19 2.46
N TRP A 91 2.03 6.70 1.48
CA TRP A 91 2.56 7.53 0.40
C TRP A 91 1.45 8.27 -0.33
N ASP A 92 0.43 7.54 -0.75
CA ASP A 92 -0.70 8.13 -1.48
C ASP A 92 -1.43 9.16 -0.61
N SER A 93 -1.63 8.85 0.66
CA SER A 93 -2.29 9.76 1.60
C SER A 93 -1.53 11.08 1.76
N ARG A 94 -0.20 11.02 1.82
CA ARG A 94 0.65 12.21 2.02
C ARG A 94 0.72 13.12 0.81
N ARG A 95 0.55 12.57 -0.39
CA ARG A 95 0.68 13.37 -1.60
C ARG A 95 -0.62 14.03 -2.05
N GLN A 96 -1.71 13.74 -1.36
CA GLN A 96 -3.02 14.35 -1.66
C GLN A 96 -3.26 15.64 -0.88
#